data_6da93cfbfce3706b622dc8bbc8ff74f5
#
_entry.id   6da93cfbfce3706b622dc8bbc8ff74f5
#
_cell.length_a   1.000
_cell.length_b   1.000
_cell.length_c   1.000
_cell.angle_alpha   90.00
_cell.angle_beta   90.00
_cell.angle_gamma   90.00
#
_symmetry.space_group_name_H-M   'P 1'
#
loop_
_entity.id
_entity.type
_entity.pdbx_description
1 polymer ?
#
loop_
_entity_poly.entity_id
_entity_poly.type
_entity_poly.pdbx_seq_one_letter_code
_entity_poly.pdbx_strand_id
1 'polypeptide(L)'
;VVDDLTRIHRSPLFCSLLLAPALVVGLASSARAQDPAPVPADGSPRVYIVSVTSTPELEAATARVGASARASLRQVQAVDWQTPDQRFLGYDQQVAERLLRARTRLNAGRDAYTNLIVADAIEQLAGAVEDFDAAAVAVEDPTDLGQALLLLGASYQLEGRDRDAARVFRRLHTQMPGVAPDPNEFNPEVVQKFQAASPADVGSGTASITVESDPPGAIVYVDFVPRGLTPTTVGNLVSGQHIVRVTRAGATPFVQPVELRRGGTGAVNAFLEDNAATPGLHDAVSAIAEASVERLGRNSPIAAAAGVLELDKIGVIRVSAGTTQGDVQLELLLFDVATGRRLLRGAGEASTDGNALELGVQRLVAGGLEAGLRVQQTADREDIPARRDPIVTPEPTPEGGGGSVLGKWWFWTAVGGVVVIGTVVAIVLASGGGTPLGQDPGGQVILQF
;
A
#
# COMPACT_ATOMS: atom_id res chain seq x y z
N VAL A 1 14.42 70.78 -25.45
CA VAL A 1 14.48 71.95 -24.59
C VAL A 1 14.79 71.40 -23.19
N VAL A 2 16.02 71.19 -22.91
CA VAL A 2 16.97 72.08 -22.18
C VAL A 2 16.74 71.93 -20.67
N ASP A 3 17.72 71.27 -20.07
CA ASP A 3 18.67 71.74 -19.01
C ASP A 3 18.06 71.94 -17.60
N ASP A 4 18.68 71.75 -16.51
CA ASP A 4 20.10 71.81 -16.18
C ASP A 4 20.32 71.42 -14.72
N LEU A 5 21.41 70.72 -14.41
CA LEU A 5 22.52 71.05 -13.54
C LEU A 5 22.26 71.25 -12.02
N THR A 6 22.97 70.45 -11.30
CA THR A 6 24.18 70.70 -10.46
C THR A 6 23.90 70.97 -8.99
N ARG A 7 24.60 70.48 -8.08
CA ARG A 7 25.97 70.42 -7.59
C ARG A 7 26.03 70.07 -6.11
N ILE A 8 26.86 69.13 -5.75
CA ILE A 8 27.99 69.18 -4.83
C ILE A 8 27.73 69.66 -3.40
N HIS A 9 28.05 68.81 -2.39
CA HIS A 9 29.10 69.18 -1.44
C HIS A 9 29.77 67.98 -0.78
N ARG A 10 31.07 68.12 -0.75
CA ARG A 10 32.16 67.27 -0.26
C ARG A 10 32.27 67.29 1.26
N SER A 11 32.56 66.14 1.86
CA SER A 11 33.77 65.78 2.63
C SER A 11 33.87 66.28 4.09
N PRO A 12 34.88 65.79 4.83
CA PRO A 12 35.20 64.44 5.31
C PRO A 12 35.39 64.48 6.85
N LEU A 13 35.63 63.35 7.47
CA LEU A 13 36.60 63.25 8.60
C LEU A 13 36.49 61.85 9.23
N PHE A 14 37.50 61.10 9.04
CA PHE A 14 38.50 60.55 9.96
C PHE A 14 38.02 59.62 11.07
N CYS A 15 38.64 58.46 11.01
CA CYS A 15 39.29 57.76 12.10
C CYS A 15 38.48 56.77 12.89
N SER A 16 38.66 55.49 12.76
CA SER A 16 39.59 54.73 13.59
C SER A 16 39.53 53.27 13.24
N LEU A 17 40.65 52.74 12.86
CA LEU A 17 41.02 51.37 12.75
C LEU A 17 40.87 50.67 14.13
N LEU A 18 40.03 49.68 14.26
CA LEU A 18 40.16 48.64 15.28
C LEU A 18 40.04 47.29 14.59
N LEU A 19 41.21 46.66 14.37
CA LEU A 19 41.29 45.25 14.07
C LEU A 19 40.75 44.46 15.25
N ALA A 20 39.65 43.71 15.03
CA ALA A 20 39.30 42.60 15.88
C ALA A 20 39.57 41.29 15.11
N PRO A 21 40.24 40.30 15.69
CA PRO A 21 40.53 39.06 15.04
C PRO A 21 39.21 38.28 14.87
N ALA A 22 38.87 37.93 13.62
CA ALA A 22 37.80 37.01 13.31
C ALA A 22 38.13 35.62 13.87
N LEU A 23 37.48 35.28 14.97
CA LEU A 23 37.44 33.94 15.52
C LEU A 23 36.58 33.11 14.56
N VAL A 24 37.21 32.38 13.64
CA VAL A 24 36.56 31.35 12.83
C VAL A 24 36.19 30.20 13.78
N VAL A 25 35.01 30.27 14.37
CA VAL A 25 34.41 29.11 15.01
C VAL A 25 33.96 28.20 13.89
N GLY A 26 34.77 27.21 13.59
CA GLY A 26 34.39 26.08 12.76
C GLY A 26 33.19 25.37 13.41
N LEU A 27 32.01 25.62 12.87
CA LEU A 27 30.85 24.77 13.13
C LEU A 27 31.15 23.42 12.45
N ALA A 28 31.83 22.54 13.19
CA ALA A 28 31.78 21.13 12.90
C ALA A 28 30.30 20.74 13.02
N SER A 29 29.61 20.63 11.88
CA SER A 29 28.33 19.90 11.80
C SER A 29 28.65 18.47 12.22
N SER A 30 28.49 18.18 13.51
CA SER A 30 28.33 16.83 13.97
C SER A 30 27.06 16.31 13.27
N ALA A 31 27.26 15.45 12.27
CA ALA A 31 26.21 14.58 11.78
C ALA A 31 25.67 13.84 13.03
N ARG A 32 24.58 14.35 13.57
CA ARG A 32 23.84 13.64 14.62
C ARG A 32 23.41 12.35 13.95
N ALA A 33 23.93 11.23 14.43
CA ALA A 33 23.34 9.94 14.16
C ALA A 33 21.84 10.11 14.48
N GLN A 34 21.00 9.97 13.46
CA GLN A 34 19.55 9.99 13.70
C GLN A 34 19.26 8.88 14.69
N ASP A 35 18.67 9.24 15.83
CA ASP A 35 18.17 8.25 16.77
C ASP A 35 17.28 7.29 15.99
N PRO A 36 17.39 5.98 16.23
CA PRO A 36 16.50 4.99 15.61
C PRO A 36 15.06 5.43 15.89
N ALA A 37 14.21 5.33 14.86
CA ALA A 37 12.80 5.66 15.00
C ALA A 37 12.22 4.96 16.24
N PRO A 38 11.35 5.61 17.02
CA PRO A 38 10.80 5.01 18.22
C PRO A 38 10.13 3.68 17.85
N VAL A 39 10.55 2.60 18.51
CA VAL A 39 9.89 1.30 18.42
C VAL A 39 8.45 1.53 18.84
N PRO A 40 7.45 1.07 18.05
CA PRO A 40 6.06 1.22 18.40
C PRO A 40 5.80 0.67 19.82
N ALA A 41 5.05 1.41 20.61
CA ALA A 41 4.82 1.08 22.02
C ALA A 41 3.96 -0.17 22.22
N ASP A 42 3.34 -0.69 21.15
CA ASP A 42 2.41 -1.83 21.17
C ASP A 42 3.05 -3.18 20.83
N GLY A 43 4.32 -3.19 20.40
CA GLY A 43 5.03 -4.41 20.03
C GLY A 43 4.56 -5.10 18.76
N SER A 44 3.69 -4.48 17.96
CA SER A 44 3.23 -5.02 16.68
C SER A 44 4.36 -5.03 15.66
N PRO A 45 4.60 -6.16 14.91
CA PRO A 45 5.71 -6.25 13.98
C PRO A 45 5.51 -5.36 12.75
N ARG A 46 6.59 -4.75 12.28
CA ARG A 46 6.62 -4.04 10.99
C ARG A 46 6.79 -5.03 9.86
N VAL A 47 5.83 -5.06 8.95
CA VAL A 47 5.76 -6.02 7.84
C VAL A 47 5.65 -5.30 6.50
N TYR A 48 6.41 -5.76 5.51
CA TYR A 48 6.29 -5.30 4.13
C TYR A 48 6.41 -6.44 3.15
N ILE A 49 5.73 -6.33 2.00
CA ILE A 49 5.79 -7.33 0.93
C ILE A 49 6.50 -6.75 -0.28
N VAL A 50 7.54 -7.45 -0.72
CA VAL A 50 8.28 -7.18 -1.95
C VAL A 50 7.91 -8.23 -2.99
N SER A 51 7.53 -7.80 -4.20
CA SER A 51 7.34 -8.70 -5.34
C SER A 51 8.55 -8.62 -6.27
N VAL A 52 9.02 -9.77 -6.73
CA VAL A 52 10.21 -9.87 -7.57
C VAL A 52 10.03 -10.90 -8.69
N THR A 53 10.70 -10.68 -9.81
CA THR A 53 10.84 -11.65 -10.90
C THR A 53 12.25 -11.56 -11.45
N SER A 54 12.74 -12.66 -12.02
CA SER A 54 13.97 -12.70 -12.82
C SER A 54 13.68 -12.65 -14.33
N THR A 55 12.41 -12.53 -14.71
CA THR A 55 11.93 -12.59 -16.09
C THR A 55 11.43 -11.20 -16.50
N PRO A 56 12.12 -10.44 -17.36
CA PRO A 56 11.76 -9.08 -17.72
C PRO A 56 10.33 -8.93 -18.26
N GLU A 57 9.84 -9.92 -18.98
CA GLU A 57 8.49 -9.93 -19.57
C GLU A 57 7.39 -9.98 -18.50
N LEU A 58 7.71 -10.42 -17.28
CA LEU A 58 6.77 -10.51 -16.15
C LEU A 58 6.82 -9.31 -15.22
N GLU A 59 7.64 -8.30 -15.47
CA GLU A 59 7.80 -7.14 -14.60
C GLU A 59 6.47 -6.38 -14.37
N ALA A 60 5.67 -6.20 -15.44
CA ALA A 60 4.37 -5.56 -15.29
C ALA A 60 3.39 -6.40 -14.44
N ALA A 61 3.37 -7.72 -14.62
CA ALA A 61 2.58 -8.63 -13.79
C ALA A 61 3.09 -8.61 -12.34
N THR A 62 4.41 -8.63 -12.14
CA THR A 62 5.06 -8.55 -10.82
C THR A 62 4.70 -7.26 -10.08
N ALA A 63 4.64 -6.12 -10.78
CA ALA A 63 4.19 -4.86 -10.20
C ALA A 63 2.73 -4.92 -9.74
N ARG A 64 1.83 -5.54 -10.53
CA ARG A 64 0.43 -5.79 -10.15
C ARG A 64 0.33 -6.71 -8.93
N VAL A 65 1.10 -7.79 -8.91
CA VAL A 65 1.20 -8.71 -7.77
C VAL A 65 1.62 -7.95 -6.50
N GLY A 66 2.64 -7.12 -6.56
CA GLY A 66 3.10 -6.34 -5.43
C GLY A 66 2.06 -5.34 -4.90
N ALA A 67 1.41 -4.60 -5.80
CA ALA A 67 0.34 -3.67 -5.43
C ALA A 67 -0.84 -4.39 -4.77
N SER A 68 -1.31 -5.48 -5.38
CA SER A 68 -2.40 -6.31 -4.85
C SER A 68 -2.04 -6.96 -3.51
N ALA A 69 -0.82 -7.45 -3.36
CA ALA A 69 -0.36 -8.05 -2.10
C ALA A 69 -0.33 -7.04 -0.94
N ARG A 70 0.15 -5.83 -1.18
CA ARG A 70 0.15 -4.76 -0.17
C ARG A 70 -1.27 -4.27 0.15
N ALA A 71 -2.17 -4.22 -0.84
CA ALA A 71 -3.58 -3.93 -0.62
C ALA A 71 -4.23 -5.02 0.24
N SER A 72 -4.00 -6.29 -0.07
CA SER A 72 -4.52 -7.44 0.69
C SER A 72 -3.95 -7.50 2.10
N LEU A 73 -2.66 -7.17 2.29
CA LEU A 73 -2.05 -7.10 3.62
C LEU A 73 -2.79 -6.09 4.51
N ARG A 74 -3.17 -4.92 3.98
CA ARG A 74 -3.94 -3.91 4.73
C ARG A 74 -5.32 -4.40 5.22
N GLN A 75 -5.87 -5.43 4.58
CA GLN A 75 -7.15 -6.04 4.97
C GLN A 75 -7.02 -7.14 6.03
N VAL A 76 -5.81 -7.61 6.30
CA VAL A 76 -5.55 -8.62 7.33
C VAL A 76 -5.65 -7.96 8.71
N GLN A 77 -6.85 -8.02 9.31
CA GLN A 77 -7.15 -7.43 10.63
C GLN A 77 -6.96 -8.39 11.81
N ALA A 78 -6.79 -9.68 11.51
CA ALA A 78 -6.72 -10.71 12.55
C ALA A 78 -5.35 -10.77 13.28
N VAL A 79 -4.38 -10.00 12.83
CA VAL A 79 -3.03 -9.91 13.37
C VAL A 79 -2.64 -8.45 13.46
N ASP A 80 -2.20 -8.01 14.62
CA ASP A 80 -1.62 -6.68 14.79
C ASP A 80 -0.29 -6.60 14.04
N TRP A 81 -0.17 -5.67 13.15
CA TRP A 81 1.04 -5.40 12.37
C TRP A 81 1.09 -3.94 11.93
N GLN A 82 2.29 -3.48 11.56
CA GLN A 82 2.53 -2.13 11.10
C GLN A 82 3.18 -2.13 9.73
N THR A 83 2.92 -1.08 8.94
CA THR A 83 3.67 -0.81 7.72
C THR A 83 5.02 -0.15 8.04
N PRO A 84 6.01 -0.20 7.13
CA PRO A 84 7.22 0.59 7.28
C PRO A 84 6.90 2.09 7.36
N ASP A 85 7.80 2.85 7.98
CA ASP A 85 7.71 4.30 8.05
C ASP A 85 7.58 4.87 6.62
N GLN A 86 6.73 5.88 6.48
CA GLN A 86 6.38 6.49 5.19
C GLN A 86 7.58 7.12 4.48
N ARG A 87 8.60 7.58 5.22
CA ARG A 87 9.87 8.07 4.66
C ARG A 87 10.56 7.03 3.77
N PHE A 88 10.41 5.74 4.07
CA PHE A 88 10.95 4.64 3.26
C PHE A 88 10.18 4.40 1.97
N LEU A 89 8.95 4.90 1.89
CA LEU A 89 8.13 4.81 0.68
C LEU A 89 8.37 5.97 -0.29
N GLY A 90 9.26 6.91 0.06
CA GLY A 90 9.67 8.01 -0.81
C GLY A 90 8.69 9.17 -0.90
N TYR A 91 7.79 9.33 0.08
CA TYR A 91 6.95 10.51 0.19
C TYR A 91 7.01 11.11 1.61
N ASP A 92 6.81 12.41 1.70
CA ASP A 92 6.93 13.17 2.94
C ASP A 92 5.72 13.01 3.88
N GLN A 93 5.87 13.48 5.11
CA GLN A 93 4.81 13.43 6.11
C GLN A 93 3.56 14.18 5.66
N GLN A 94 3.69 15.27 4.90
CA GLN A 94 2.54 16.06 4.44
C GLN A 94 1.65 15.26 3.48
N VAL A 95 2.25 14.45 2.60
CA VAL A 95 1.51 13.55 1.69
C VAL A 95 0.70 12.55 2.49
N ALA A 96 1.29 11.98 3.52
CA ALA A 96 0.61 11.03 4.38
C ALA A 96 -0.52 11.64 5.21
N GLU A 97 -0.30 12.82 5.76
CA GLU A 97 -1.35 13.58 6.46
C GLU A 97 -2.51 13.94 5.52
N ARG A 98 -2.21 14.28 4.25
CA ARG A 98 -3.24 14.50 3.23
C ARG A 98 -4.04 13.23 2.94
N LEU A 99 -3.38 12.09 2.78
CA LEU A 99 -4.06 10.82 2.56
C LEU A 99 -4.97 10.42 3.71
N LEU A 100 -4.53 10.63 4.96
CA LEU A 100 -5.35 10.41 6.14
C LEU A 100 -6.56 11.36 6.18
N ARG A 101 -6.34 12.65 5.89
CA ARG A 101 -7.40 13.66 5.82
C ARG A 101 -8.39 13.35 4.71
N ALA A 102 -7.93 12.89 3.55
CA ALA A 102 -8.78 12.47 2.44
C ALA A 102 -9.75 11.36 2.87
N ARG A 103 -9.27 10.34 3.57
CA ARG A 103 -10.10 9.25 4.10
C ARG A 103 -11.08 9.72 5.16
N THR A 104 -10.66 10.62 6.03
CA THR A 104 -11.55 11.23 7.05
C THR A 104 -12.69 11.98 6.38
N ARG A 105 -12.37 12.81 5.38
CA ARG A 105 -13.37 13.56 4.60
C ARG A 105 -14.27 12.65 3.77
N LEU A 106 -13.74 11.56 3.19
CA LEU A 106 -14.55 10.56 2.49
C LEU A 106 -15.61 9.97 3.41
N ASN A 107 -15.23 9.57 4.63
CA ASN A 107 -16.17 9.02 5.60
C ASN A 107 -17.24 10.06 6.00
N ALA A 108 -16.83 11.28 6.34
CA ALA A 108 -17.76 12.36 6.65
C ALA A 108 -18.72 12.68 5.50
N GLY A 109 -18.19 12.71 4.26
CA GLY A 109 -18.98 12.93 3.05
C GLY A 109 -19.96 11.79 2.75
N ARG A 110 -19.56 10.54 3.00
CA ARG A 110 -20.46 9.38 2.89
C ARG A 110 -21.60 9.46 3.89
N ASP A 111 -21.30 9.79 5.15
CA ASP A 111 -22.30 9.96 6.20
C ASP A 111 -23.26 11.09 5.85
N ALA A 112 -22.77 12.24 5.38
CA ALA A 112 -23.58 13.35 4.93
C ALA A 112 -24.48 12.97 3.73
N TYR A 113 -23.95 12.25 2.75
CA TYR A 113 -24.72 11.74 1.60
C TYR A 113 -25.85 10.80 2.05
N THR A 114 -25.56 9.86 2.94
CA THR A 114 -26.53 8.90 3.48
C THR A 114 -27.65 9.59 4.25
N ASN A 115 -27.31 10.68 4.94
CA ASN A 115 -28.27 11.49 5.68
C ASN A 115 -28.95 12.59 4.84
N LEU A 116 -28.69 12.64 3.51
CA LEU A 116 -29.22 13.62 2.58
C LEU A 116 -28.84 15.09 2.92
N ILE A 117 -27.74 15.30 3.60
CA ILE A 117 -27.15 16.62 3.85
C ILE A 117 -26.24 16.96 2.66
N VAL A 118 -26.86 17.26 1.50
CA VAL A 118 -26.18 17.31 0.19
C VAL A 118 -25.06 18.33 0.14
N ALA A 119 -25.25 19.53 0.72
CA ALA A 119 -24.22 20.56 0.71
C ALA A 119 -22.94 20.12 1.46
N ASP A 120 -23.09 19.53 2.64
CA ASP A 120 -21.98 19.02 3.43
C ASP A 120 -21.29 17.82 2.71
N ALA A 121 -22.11 16.94 2.11
CA ALA A 121 -21.58 15.84 1.30
C ALA A 121 -20.66 16.35 0.18
N ILE A 122 -21.11 17.36 -0.57
CA ILE A 122 -20.31 17.96 -1.65
C ILE A 122 -19.02 18.57 -1.08
N GLU A 123 -19.08 19.33 0.00
CA GLU A 123 -17.91 19.96 0.61
C GLU A 123 -16.88 18.91 1.04
N GLN A 124 -17.30 17.91 1.81
CA GLN A 124 -16.41 16.88 2.31
C GLN A 124 -15.84 16.00 1.19
N LEU A 125 -16.67 15.56 0.23
CA LEU A 125 -16.24 14.69 -0.86
C LEU A 125 -15.35 15.45 -1.87
N ALA A 126 -15.63 16.70 -2.17
CA ALA A 126 -14.76 17.51 -3.03
C ALA A 126 -13.39 17.72 -2.36
N GLY A 127 -13.36 18.02 -1.07
CA GLY A 127 -12.13 18.12 -0.32
C GLY A 127 -11.39 16.78 -0.17
N ALA A 128 -12.10 15.64 -0.11
CA ALA A 128 -11.49 14.32 -0.14
C ALA A 128 -10.79 14.06 -1.47
N VAL A 129 -11.45 14.35 -2.60
CA VAL A 129 -10.88 14.19 -3.94
C VAL A 129 -9.64 15.08 -4.12
N GLU A 130 -9.70 16.35 -3.66
CA GLU A 130 -8.55 17.26 -3.71
C GLU A 130 -7.34 16.72 -2.89
N ASP A 131 -7.59 16.22 -1.69
CA ASP A 131 -6.53 15.66 -0.86
C ASP A 131 -5.96 14.34 -1.44
N PHE A 132 -6.79 13.48 -2.06
CA PHE A 132 -6.32 12.30 -2.79
C PHE A 132 -5.47 12.67 -4.00
N ASP A 133 -5.88 13.69 -4.76
CA ASP A 133 -5.12 14.18 -5.92
C ASP A 133 -3.77 14.74 -5.50
N ALA A 134 -3.73 15.52 -4.43
CA ALA A 134 -2.50 16.07 -3.89
C ALA A 134 -1.59 14.98 -3.26
N ALA A 135 -2.15 13.84 -2.88
CA ALA A 135 -1.44 12.70 -2.34
C ALA A 135 -1.32 11.54 -3.35
N ALA A 136 -1.55 11.77 -4.66
CA ALA A 136 -1.59 10.71 -5.68
C ALA A 136 -0.31 9.88 -5.75
N VAL A 137 0.83 10.45 -5.37
CA VAL A 137 2.11 9.74 -5.26
C VAL A 137 2.06 8.55 -4.30
N ALA A 138 1.27 8.65 -3.23
CA ALA A 138 1.11 7.63 -2.18
C ALA A 138 -0.15 6.75 -2.36
N VAL A 139 -1.01 7.05 -3.33
CA VAL A 139 -2.20 6.24 -3.61
C VAL A 139 -1.79 5.00 -4.40
N GLU A 140 -1.68 3.88 -3.73
CA GLU A 140 -1.46 2.57 -4.36
C GLU A 140 -2.76 1.88 -4.74
N ASP A 141 -3.80 2.03 -3.91
CA ASP A 141 -5.13 1.50 -4.09
C ASP A 141 -6.12 2.66 -4.28
N PRO A 142 -6.71 2.82 -5.46
CA PRO A 142 -7.59 3.95 -5.76
C PRO A 142 -9.05 3.74 -5.30
N THR A 143 -9.38 2.66 -4.60
CA THR A 143 -10.76 2.33 -4.20
C THR A 143 -11.42 3.49 -3.45
N ASP A 144 -10.73 4.06 -2.47
CA ASP A 144 -11.24 5.20 -1.70
C ASP A 144 -11.48 6.44 -2.58
N LEU A 145 -10.57 6.74 -3.51
CA LEU A 145 -10.72 7.83 -4.47
C LEU A 145 -11.89 7.58 -5.42
N GLY A 146 -12.04 6.35 -5.91
CA GLY A 146 -13.17 5.95 -6.77
C GLY A 146 -14.51 6.14 -6.06
N GLN A 147 -14.58 5.76 -4.79
CA GLN A 147 -15.77 5.96 -3.97
C GLN A 147 -16.06 7.45 -3.71
N ALA A 148 -15.01 8.24 -3.42
CA ALA A 148 -15.17 9.69 -3.26
C ALA A 148 -15.72 10.34 -4.53
N LEU A 149 -15.19 10.01 -5.71
CA LEU A 149 -15.66 10.50 -6.99
C LEU A 149 -17.10 10.06 -7.27
N LEU A 150 -17.46 8.81 -7.02
CA LEU A 150 -18.81 8.29 -7.22
C LEU A 150 -19.84 9.05 -6.39
N LEU A 151 -19.57 9.16 -5.08
CA LEU A 151 -20.46 9.86 -4.15
C LEU A 151 -20.53 11.37 -4.44
N LEU A 152 -19.41 12.00 -4.83
CA LEU A 152 -19.39 13.41 -5.22
C LEU A 152 -20.25 13.66 -6.47
N GLY A 153 -20.13 12.81 -7.49
CA GLY A 153 -20.95 12.89 -8.68
C GLY A 153 -22.45 12.72 -8.38
N ALA A 154 -22.79 11.77 -7.51
CA ALA A 154 -24.14 11.55 -7.03
C ALA A 154 -24.68 12.74 -6.22
N SER A 155 -23.85 13.34 -5.36
CA SER A 155 -24.23 14.53 -4.58
C SER A 155 -24.48 15.75 -5.47
N TYR A 156 -23.64 15.98 -6.49
CA TYR A 156 -23.89 17.03 -7.48
C TYR A 156 -25.19 16.81 -8.25
N GLN A 157 -25.51 15.54 -8.56
CA GLN A 157 -26.78 15.21 -9.23
C GLN A 157 -27.97 15.55 -8.33
N LEU A 158 -27.92 15.22 -7.04
CA LEU A 158 -28.98 15.53 -6.07
C LEU A 158 -29.17 17.04 -5.90
N GLU A 159 -28.11 17.84 -6.02
CA GLU A 159 -28.16 19.31 -5.96
C GLU A 159 -28.60 19.96 -7.29
N GLY A 160 -28.78 19.16 -8.37
CA GLY A 160 -29.10 19.68 -9.69
C GLY A 160 -27.92 20.31 -10.44
N ARG A 161 -26.69 20.05 -10.01
CA ARG A 161 -25.45 20.51 -10.64
C ARG A 161 -24.98 19.55 -11.73
N ASP A 162 -25.79 19.34 -12.73
CA ASP A 162 -25.61 18.35 -13.81
C ASP A 162 -24.23 18.42 -14.49
N ARG A 163 -23.70 19.63 -14.70
CA ARG A 163 -22.38 19.81 -15.38
C ARG A 163 -21.23 19.33 -14.50
N ASP A 164 -21.32 19.55 -13.20
CA ASP A 164 -20.31 19.12 -12.23
C ASP A 164 -20.37 17.60 -12.06
N ALA A 165 -21.57 17.03 -11.94
CA ALA A 165 -21.78 15.59 -11.91
C ALA A 165 -21.19 14.91 -13.17
N ALA A 166 -21.49 15.42 -14.36
CA ALA A 166 -20.99 14.86 -15.61
C ALA A 166 -19.46 14.93 -15.72
N ARG A 167 -18.82 15.99 -15.19
CA ARG A 167 -17.35 16.10 -15.16
C ARG A 167 -16.72 15.05 -14.26
N VAL A 168 -17.26 14.88 -13.06
CA VAL A 168 -16.76 13.91 -12.07
C VAL A 168 -16.97 12.47 -12.58
N PHE A 169 -18.15 12.14 -13.10
CA PHE A 169 -18.43 10.84 -13.68
C PHE A 169 -17.57 10.51 -14.90
N ARG A 170 -17.29 11.52 -15.75
CA ARG A 170 -16.36 11.33 -16.89
C ARG A 170 -14.96 10.97 -16.38
N ARG A 171 -14.46 11.66 -15.36
CA ARG A 171 -13.19 11.33 -14.74
C ARG A 171 -13.19 9.89 -14.19
N LEU A 172 -14.26 9.48 -13.54
CA LEU A 172 -14.41 8.13 -13.02
C LEU A 172 -14.34 7.07 -14.13
N HIS A 173 -15.06 7.28 -15.25
CA HIS A 173 -14.97 6.43 -16.44
C HIS A 173 -13.57 6.36 -17.04
N THR A 174 -12.84 7.47 -17.03
CA THR A 174 -11.48 7.54 -17.60
C THR A 174 -10.46 6.83 -16.71
N GLN A 175 -10.45 7.14 -15.42
CA GLN A 175 -9.40 6.68 -14.50
C GLN A 175 -9.73 5.35 -13.82
N MET A 176 -11.00 5.03 -13.62
CA MET A 176 -11.46 3.86 -12.85
C MET A 176 -12.69 3.22 -13.48
N PRO A 177 -12.55 2.64 -14.71
CA PRO A 177 -13.68 2.11 -15.45
C PRO A 177 -14.41 0.95 -14.76
N GLY A 178 -13.79 0.36 -13.73
CA GLY A 178 -14.42 -0.70 -12.90
C GLY A 178 -15.33 -0.18 -11.79
N VAL A 179 -15.35 1.13 -11.54
CA VAL A 179 -16.20 1.73 -10.49
C VAL A 179 -17.47 2.29 -11.14
N ALA A 180 -18.61 1.79 -10.71
CA ALA A 180 -19.93 2.21 -11.21
C ALA A 180 -20.95 2.24 -10.06
N PRO A 181 -22.01 3.06 -10.16
CA PRO A 181 -23.08 3.07 -9.17
C PRO A 181 -23.88 1.76 -9.23
N ASP A 182 -24.09 1.11 -8.09
CA ASP A 182 -25.00 -0.04 -8.00
C ASP A 182 -26.46 0.44 -8.16
N PRO A 183 -27.22 -0.09 -9.14
CA PRO A 183 -28.62 0.30 -9.34
C PRO A 183 -29.53 0.02 -8.14
N ASN A 184 -29.11 -0.83 -7.20
CA ASN A 184 -29.88 -1.13 -5.99
C ASN A 184 -29.61 -0.12 -4.86
N GLU A 185 -28.49 0.58 -4.92
CA GLU A 185 -28.07 1.53 -3.88
C GLU A 185 -28.24 2.99 -4.31
N PHE A 186 -28.14 3.25 -5.62
CA PHE A 186 -28.19 4.61 -6.17
C PHE A 186 -29.50 4.87 -6.89
N ASN A 187 -29.97 6.13 -6.80
CA ASN A 187 -31.13 6.60 -7.54
C ASN A 187 -30.93 6.36 -9.06
N PRO A 188 -31.96 5.89 -9.80
CA PRO A 188 -31.93 5.68 -11.25
C PRO A 188 -31.40 6.88 -12.04
N GLU A 189 -31.67 8.10 -11.60
CA GLU A 189 -31.13 9.31 -12.26
C GLU A 189 -29.61 9.41 -12.15
N VAL A 190 -29.02 9.04 -11.00
CA VAL A 190 -27.56 8.99 -10.82
C VAL A 190 -26.95 7.98 -11.78
N VAL A 191 -27.55 6.78 -11.88
CA VAL A 191 -27.10 5.72 -12.79
C VAL A 191 -27.17 6.20 -14.26
N GLN A 192 -28.27 6.83 -14.64
CA GLN A 192 -28.44 7.38 -15.99
C GLN A 192 -27.41 8.47 -16.31
N LYS A 193 -27.17 9.41 -15.39
CA LYS A 193 -26.19 10.49 -15.57
C LYS A 193 -24.77 9.95 -15.62
N PHE A 194 -24.44 8.95 -14.79
CA PHE A 194 -23.17 8.27 -14.86
C PHE A 194 -22.97 7.64 -16.25
N GLN A 195 -23.92 6.88 -16.75
CA GLN A 195 -23.85 6.26 -18.08
C GLN A 195 -23.71 7.30 -19.20
N ALA A 196 -24.47 8.41 -19.13
CA ALA A 196 -24.42 9.50 -20.11
C ALA A 196 -23.09 10.27 -20.10
N ALA A 197 -22.35 10.24 -19.00
CA ALA A 197 -21.04 10.89 -18.87
C ALA A 197 -19.88 10.10 -19.49
N SER A 198 -20.13 8.85 -19.94
CA SER A 198 -19.12 8.00 -20.55
C SER A 198 -18.43 8.68 -21.73
N PRO A 199 -17.08 8.70 -21.81
CA PRO A 199 -16.37 9.18 -22.99
C PRO A 199 -16.79 8.43 -24.26
N ALA A 200 -16.86 9.14 -25.39
CA ALA A 200 -17.32 8.55 -26.66
C ALA A 200 -16.38 7.46 -27.23
N ASP A 201 -15.16 7.37 -26.72
CA ASP A 201 -14.12 6.39 -27.10
C ASP A 201 -13.88 5.32 -26.04
N VAL A 202 -14.77 5.17 -25.04
CA VAL A 202 -14.74 4.05 -24.09
C VAL A 202 -14.85 2.72 -24.85
N GLY A 203 -13.97 1.78 -24.50
CA GLY A 203 -13.87 0.48 -25.17
C GLY A 203 -13.15 0.48 -26.53
N SER A 204 -12.82 1.65 -27.06
CA SER A 204 -12.06 1.80 -28.32
C SER A 204 -10.99 2.89 -28.22
N GLY A 205 -10.38 3.05 -27.04
CA GLY A 205 -9.36 4.07 -26.79
C GLY A 205 -8.28 4.08 -27.87
N THR A 206 -7.98 5.26 -28.41
CA THR A 206 -7.00 5.45 -29.49
C THR A 206 -5.84 6.34 -29.08
N ALA A 207 -5.90 6.90 -27.88
CA ALA A 207 -4.84 7.74 -27.34
C ALA A 207 -3.72 6.91 -26.71
N SER A 208 -2.55 7.53 -26.57
CA SER A 208 -1.37 6.88 -25.97
C SER A 208 -0.55 7.85 -25.14
N ILE A 209 0.26 7.31 -24.23
CA ILE A 209 1.25 8.07 -23.46
C ILE A 209 2.60 7.39 -23.60
N THR A 210 3.61 8.13 -24.05
CA THR A 210 5.00 7.68 -24.00
C THR A 210 5.61 8.14 -22.69
N VAL A 211 6.21 7.21 -21.95
CA VAL A 211 6.82 7.47 -20.64
C VAL A 211 8.28 7.07 -20.67
N GLU A 212 9.12 8.01 -20.36
CA GLU A 212 10.56 7.82 -20.16
C GLU A 212 10.93 8.15 -18.72
N SER A 213 12.03 7.60 -18.22
CA SER A 213 12.56 7.98 -16.91
C SER A 213 14.09 7.98 -16.89
N ASP A 214 14.64 8.77 -15.99
CA ASP A 214 16.03 8.74 -15.60
C ASP A 214 16.11 8.47 -14.08
N PRO A 215 16.70 7.32 -13.67
CA PRO A 215 17.20 6.21 -14.49
C PRO A 215 16.07 5.40 -15.16
N PRO A 216 16.36 4.69 -16.26
CA PRO A 216 15.38 3.83 -16.94
C PRO A 216 15.06 2.56 -16.14
N GLY A 217 14.05 1.79 -16.60
CA GLY A 217 13.63 0.55 -15.95
C GLY A 217 12.72 0.77 -14.74
N ALA A 218 12.11 1.95 -14.63
CA ALA A 218 11.13 2.25 -13.58
C ALA A 218 9.72 1.75 -13.96
N ILE A 219 8.93 1.35 -12.97
CA ILE A 219 7.56 0.86 -13.16
C ILE A 219 6.65 2.03 -13.48
N VAL A 220 5.91 1.94 -14.59
CA VAL A 220 4.92 2.92 -15.04
C VAL A 220 3.53 2.48 -14.62
N TYR A 221 2.82 3.36 -13.94
CA TYR A 221 1.39 3.23 -13.67
C TYR A 221 0.64 4.32 -14.45
N VAL A 222 -0.45 3.93 -15.11
CA VAL A 222 -1.44 4.86 -15.67
C VAL A 222 -2.76 4.56 -15.01
N ASP A 223 -3.35 5.58 -14.39
CA ASP A 223 -4.59 5.48 -13.62
C ASP A 223 -4.52 4.36 -12.56
N PHE A 224 -3.41 4.35 -11.82
CA PHE A 224 -3.09 3.38 -10.75
C PHE A 224 -2.85 1.94 -11.22
N VAL A 225 -2.97 1.66 -12.52
CA VAL A 225 -2.73 0.33 -13.11
C VAL A 225 -1.30 0.28 -13.65
N PRO A 226 -0.46 -0.70 -13.24
CA PRO A 226 0.88 -0.88 -13.80
C PRO A 226 0.80 -1.30 -15.26
N ARG A 227 1.60 -0.62 -16.11
CA ARG A 227 1.56 -0.75 -17.58
C ARG A 227 2.88 -1.22 -18.20
N GLY A 228 3.96 -1.33 -17.44
CA GLY A 228 5.27 -1.75 -17.91
C GLY A 228 6.41 -0.99 -17.26
N LEU A 229 7.58 -1.08 -17.86
CA LEU A 229 8.80 -0.39 -17.44
C LEU A 229 9.17 0.71 -18.43
N THR A 230 9.81 1.78 -17.95
CA THR A 230 10.37 2.83 -18.80
C THR A 230 11.62 2.36 -19.56
N PRO A 231 11.83 2.79 -20.84
CA PRO A 231 10.90 3.55 -21.65
C PRO A 231 9.75 2.68 -22.20
N THR A 232 8.54 3.20 -22.19
CA THR A 232 7.37 2.46 -22.72
C THR A 232 6.33 3.42 -23.32
N THR A 233 5.48 2.86 -24.20
CA THR A 233 4.30 3.56 -24.72
C THR A 233 3.05 2.80 -24.33
N VAL A 234 2.21 3.43 -23.52
CA VAL A 234 0.91 2.89 -23.07
C VAL A 234 -0.16 3.35 -24.07
N GLY A 235 -0.71 2.42 -24.82
CA GLY A 235 -1.77 2.67 -25.81
C GLY A 235 -3.18 2.32 -25.31
N ASN A 236 -4.15 2.42 -26.22
CA ASN A 236 -5.56 2.09 -25.97
C ASN A 236 -6.19 2.91 -24.82
N LEU A 237 -5.72 4.15 -24.62
CA LEU A 237 -6.26 5.05 -23.62
C LEU A 237 -7.45 5.83 -24.21
N VAL A 238 -8.46 6.08 -23.39
CA VAL A 238 -9.59 6.95 -23.73
C VAL A 238 -9.18 8.42 -23.65
N SER A 239 -9.97 9.32 -24.23
CA SER A 239 -9.74 10.75 -24.08
C SER A 239 -10.14 11.24 -22.67
N GLY A 240 -9.34 12.14 -22.10
CA GLY A 240 -9.56 12.72 -20.78
C GLY A 240 -8.27 12.84 -19.97
N GLN A 241 -8.45 13.14 -18.71
CA GLN A 241 -7.34 13.29 -17.77
C GLN A 241 -6.91 11.93 -17.20
N HIS A 242 -5.65 11.61 -17.39
CA HIS A 242 -4.97 10.44 -16.84
C HIS A 242 -3.96 10.84 -15.77
N ILE A 243 -3.67 9.94 -14.83
CA ILE A 243 -2.59 10.11 -13.85
C ILE A 243 -1.49 9.12 -14.19
N VAL A 244 -0.30 9.64 -14.48
CA VAL A 244 0.90 8.82 -14.67
C VAL A 244 1.73 8.87 -13.41
N ARG A 245 2.04 7.71 -12.84
CA ARG A 245 2.96 7.54 -11.72
C ARG A 245 4.11 6.65 -12.17
N VAL A 246 5.33 7.04 -11.84
CA VAL A 246 6.55 6.27 -12.14
C VAL A 246 7.27 5.99 -10.84
N THR A 247 7.59 4.72 -10.59
CA THR A 247 8.18 4.28 -9.32
C THR A 247 9.37 3.36 -9.55
N ARG A 248 10.36 3.46 -8.66
CA ARG A 248 11.50 2.54 -8.60
C ARG A 248 11.85 2.29 -7.12
N ALA A 249 12.22 1.07 -6.78
CA ALA A 249 12.67 0.77 -5.43
C ALA A 249 13.85 1.66 -5.03
N GLY A 250 13.78 2.30 -3.87
CA GLY A 250 14.82 3.19 -3.38
C GLY A 250 14.83 4.59 -3.98
N ALA A 251 13.85 4.95 -4.82
CA ALA A 251 13.70 6.29 -5.38
C ALA A 251 12.41 6.96 -4.90
N THR A 252 12.40 8.29 -4.93
CA THR A 252 11.19 9.09 -4.72
C THR A 252 10.27 8.91 -5.92
N PRO A 253 8.99 8.51 -5.72
CA PRO A 253 8.06 8.33 -6.82
C PRO A 253 7.73 9.64 -7.53
N PHE A 254 7.53 9.56 -8.85
CA PHE A 254 7.13 10.69 -9.69
C PHE A 254 5.64 10.56 -10.06
N VAL A 255 4.90 11.67 -10.07
CA VAL A 255 3.49 11.73 -10.50
C VAL A 255 3.25 12.94 -11.39
N GLN A 256 2.51 12.72 -12.49
CA GLN A 256 2.09 13.79 -13.39
C GLN A 256 0.70 13.50 -13.95
N PRO A 257 -0.25 14.46 -13.88
CA PRO A 257 -1.49 14.40 -14.65
C PRO A 257 -1.22 14.68 -16.13
N VAL A 258 -1.89 13.94 -17.02
CA VAL A 258 -1.78 14.08 -18.49
C VAL A 258 -3.17 14.16 -19.10
N GLU A 259 -3.45 15.23 -19.83
CA GLU A 259 -4.71 15.39 -20.55
C GLU A 259 -4.56 14.84 -21.97
N LEU A 260 -5.36 13.85 -22.33
CA LEU A 260 -5.35 13.24 -23.65
C LEU A 260 -6.55 13.64 -24.48
N ARG A 261 -6.30 14.04 -25.73
CA ARG A 261 -7.32 14.17 -26.77
C ARG A 261 -7.50 12.82 -27.46
N ARG A 262 -8.67 12.61 -28.04
CA ARG A 262 -8.95 11.42 -28.83
C ARG A 262 -7.90 11.24 -29.93
N GLY A 263 -7.26 10.08 -29.99
CA GLY A 263 -6.17 9.78 -30.92
C GLY A 263 -4.87 10.56 -30.66
N GLY A 264 -4.79 11.29 -29.55
CA GLY A 264 -3.60 12.06 -29.19
C GLY A 264 -2.53 11.24 -28.51
N THR A 265 -1.30 11.75 -28.51
CA THR A 265 -0.18 11.18 -27.77
C THR A 265 0.29 12.17 -26.70
N GLY A 266 0.35 11.72 -25.45
CA GLY A 266 1.00 12.40 -24.34
C GLY A 266 2.46 11.97 -24.22
N ALA A 267 3.28 12.78 -23.55
CA ALA A 267 4.66 12.44 -23.21
C ALA A 267 4.93 12.78 -21.73
N VAL A 268 5.62 11.89 -21.04
CA VAL A 268 6.05 12.07 -19.66
C VAL A 268 7.52 11.69 -19.56
N ASN A 269 8.31 12.61 -19.02
CA ASN A 269 9.72 12.39 -18.70
C ASN A 269 9.88 12.47 -17.18
N ALA A 270 10.04 11.30 -16.53
CA ALA A 270 10.16 11.21 -15.09
C ALA A 270 11.62 11.25 -14.67
N PHE A 271 11.98 12.20 -13.83
CA PHE A 271 13.28 12.21 -13.16
C PHE A 271 13.10 11.63 -11.75
N LEU A 272 13.78 10.51 -11.47
CA LEU A 272 13.63 9.78 -10.21
C LEU A 272 14.88 10.03 -9.35
N GLU A 273 14.70 10.78 -8.28
CA GLU A 273 15.74 11.03 -7.29
C GLU A 273 15.84 9.87 -6.32
N ASP A 274 17.07 9.48 -5.96
CA ASP A 274 17.29 8.47 -4.94
C ASP A 274 16.70 8.92 -3.59
N ASN A 275 15.95 8.04 -2.95
CA ASN A 275 15.43 8.29 -1.61
C ASN A 275 16.56 8.11 -0.58
N ALA A 276 17.01 9.20 0.02
CA ALA A 276 18.08 9.18 1.02
C ALA A 276 17.78 8.30 2.24
N ALA A 277 16.50 8.00 2.52
CA ALA A 277 16.08 7.11 3.60
C ALA A 277 16.28 5.62 3.26
N THR A 278 16.48 5.27 1.98
CA THR A 278 16.56 3.87 1.53
C THR A 278 17.78 3.59 0.64
N PRO A 279 18.99 3.90 1.10
CA PRO A 279 20.18 3.66 0.32
C PRO A 279 20.37 2.17 0.02
N GLY A 280 20.65 1.82 -1.25
CA GLY A 280 20.89 0.45 -1.68
C GLY A 280 19.65 -0.47 -1.70
N LEU A 281 18.44 0.05 -1.47
CA LEU A 281 17.21 -0.78 -1.51
C LEU A 281 16.98 -1.40 -2.89
N HIS A 282 17.25 -0.65 -3.96
CA HIS A 282 17.11 -1.17 -5.33
C HIS A 282 18.00 -2.39 -5.55
N ASP A 283 19.28 -2.31 -5.18
CA ASP A 283 20.25 -3.39 -5.35
C ASP A 283 19.85 -4.62 -4.51
N ALA A 284 19.37 -4.39 -3.27
CA ALA A 284 18.88 -5.46 -2.40
C ALA A 284 17.66 -6.18 -3.00
N VAL A 285 16.68 -5.44 -3.55
CA VAL A 285 15.49 -6.02 -4.20
C VAL A 285 15.88 -6.78 -5.47
N SER A 286 16.75 -6.25 -6.29
CA SER A 286 17.28 -6.92 -7.48
C SER A 286 18.01 -8.23 -7.11
N ALA A 287 18.84 -8.19 -6.09
CA ALA A 287 19.52 -9.39 -5.59
C ALA A 287 18.56 -10.45 -5.00
N ILE A 288 17.41 -10.05 -4.43
CA ILE A 288 16.34 -10.99 -4.03
C ILE A 288 15.74 -11.69 -5.25
N ALA A 289 15.55 -10.98 -6.36
CA ALA A 289 15.01 -11.55 -7.59
C ALA A 289 15.93 -12.66 -8.17
N GLU A 290 17.23 -12.45 -8.10
CA GLU A 290 18.24 -13.38 -8.65
C GLU A 290 18.59 -14.54 -7.70
N ALA A 291 18.38 -14.39 -6.41
CA ALA A 291 18.73 -15.42 -5.43
C ALA A 291 17.81 -16.63 -5.51
N SER A 292 18.37 -17.85 -5.33
CA SER A 292 17.52 -19.04 -5.12
C SER A 292 16.84 -18.98 -3.74
N VAL A 293 15.68 -19.64 -3.60
CA VAL A 293 14.89 -19.65 -2.36
C VAL A 293 15.70 -20.14 -1.16
N GLU A 294 16.59 -21.11 -1.36
CA GLU A 294 17.44 -21.71 -0.34
C GLU A 294 18.51 -20.72 0.18
N ARG A 295 18.87 -19.73 -0.64
CA ARG A 295 19.82 -18.67 -0.26
C ARG A 295 19.18 -17.47 0.40
N LEU A 296 17.84 -17.43 0.42
CA LEU A 296 17.08 -16.38 1.10
C LEU A 296 16.99 -16.72 2.60
N GLY A 297 17.82 -16.10 3.42
CA GLY A 297 17.90 -16.33 4.86
C GLY A 297 18.79 -15.29 5.55
N ARG A 298 19.39 -15.67 6.66
CA ARG A 298 20.32 -14.80 7.41
C ARG A 298 21.53 -14.42 6.52
N ASN A 299 21.93 -13.15 6.54
CA ASN A 299 23.01 -12.59 5.70
C ASN A 299 22.73 -12.64 4.19
N SER A 300 21.46 -12.56 3.79
CA SER A 300 21.00 -12.56 2.42
C SER A 300 20.53 -11.16 1.99
N PRO A 301 20.22 -10.95 0.71
CA PRO A 301 19.61 -9.72 0.23
C PRO A 301 18.32 -9.33 0.96
N ILE A 302 17.57 -10.33 1.51
CA ILE A 302 16.39 -10.08 2.36
C ILE A 302 16.76 -9.30 3.62
N ALA A 303 17.85 -9.68 4.30
CA ALA A 303 18.30 -8.97 5.49
C ALA A 303 18.74 -7.54 5.16
N ALA A 304 19.35 -7.33 3.99
CA ALA A 304 19.71 -5.99 3.52
C ALA A 304 18.47 -5.14 3.26
N ALA A 305 17.50 -5.64 2.49
CA ALA A 305 16.25 -4.92 2.19
C ALA A 305 15.44 -4.64 3.47
N ALA A 306 15.33 -5.63 4.35
CA ALA A 306 14.60 -5.48 5.60
C ALA A 306 15.28 -4.50 6.57
N GLY A 307 16.61 -4.50 6.61
CA GLY A 307 17.38 -3.55 7.43
C GLY A 307 17.21 -2.11 6.97
N VAL A 308 17.22 -1.85 5.65
CA VAL A 308 16.97 -0.53 5.08
C VAL A 308 15.56 -0.03 5.42
N LEU A 309 14.55 -0.92 5.40
CA LEU A 309 13.16 -0.59 5.67
C LEU A 309 12.79 -0.72 7.16
N GLU A 310 13.75 -1.05 8.03
CA GLU A 310 13.55 -1.28 9.47
C GLU A 310 12.40 -2.26 9.77
N LEU A 311 12.36 -3.37 9.06
CA LEU A 311 11.29 -4.38 9.18
C LEU A 311 11.63 -5.44 10.22
N ASP A 312 10.60 -5.94 10.90
CA ASP A 312 10.67 -7.13 11.75
C ASP A 312 10.42 -8.39 10.92
N LYS A 313 9.54 -8.29 9.90
CA LYS A 313 9.23 -9.38 8.97
C LYS A 313 9.16 -8.87 7.55
N ILE A 314 9.61 -9.69 6.61
CA ILE A 314 9.54 -9.38 5.19
C ILE A 314 8.87 -10.50 4.42
N GLY A 315 7.83 -10.17 3.68
CA GLY A 315 7.22 -11.04 2.69
C GLY A 315 7.88 -10.86 1.33
N VAL A 316 8.16 -11.94 0.64
CA VAL A 316 8.64 -11.93 -0.74
C VAL A 316 7.68 -12.73 -1.59
N ILE A 317 7.12 -12.14 -2.63
CA ILE A 317 6.37 -12.86 -3.65
C ILE A 317 7.23 -12.95 -4.91
N ARG A 318 7.61 -14.16 -5.27
CA ARG A 318 8.31 -14.45 -6.51
C ARG A 318 7.30 -14.75 -7.59
N VAL A 319 7.47 -14.12 -8.74
CA VAL A 319 6.62 -14.31 -9.92
C VAL A 319 7.44 -14.97 -11.00
N SER A 320 6.97 -16.09 -11.50
CA SER A 320 7.57 -16.83 -12.62
C SER A 320 6.50 -17.21 -13.65
N ALA A 321 6.93 -17.65 -14.83
CA ALA A 321 5.99 -18.10 -15.86
C ALA A 321 5.19 -19.31 -15.35
N GLY A 322 3.89 -19.29 -15.60
CA GLY A 322 2.98 -20.39 -15.30
C GLY A 322 3.12 -21.57 -16.27
N THR A 323 2.32 -22.59 -16.03
CA THR A 323 2.29 -23.77 -16.89
C THR A 323 1.58 -23.52 -18.21
N THR A 324 0.67 -22.56 -18.24
CA THR A 324 -0.09 -22.15 -19.44
C THR A 324 0.34 -20.73 -19.86
N GLN A 325 0.29 -20.45 -21.14
CA GLN A 325 0.57 -19.12 -21.67
C GLN A 325 -0.45 -18.12 -21.11
N GLY A 326 0.04 -17.03 -20.53
CA GLY A 326 -0.80 -16.02 -19.86
C GLY A 326 -1.00 -16.26 -18.37
N ASP A 327 -0.50 -17.38 -17.82
CA ASP A 327 -0.53 -17.65 -16.39
C ASP A 327 0.83 -17.37 -15.74
N VAL A 328 0.81 -17.06 -14.45
CA VAL A 328 2.00 -16.87 -13.62
C VAL A 328 1.92 -17.75 -12.38
N GLN A 329 3.07 -18.30 -12.01
CA GLN A 329 3.25 -18.93 -10.70
C GLN A 329 3.66 -17.88 -9.68
N LEU A 330 3.01 -17.94 -8.53
CA LEU A 330 3.22 -17.07 -7.37
C LEU A 330 3.78 -17.90 -6.24
N GLU A 331 4.91 -17.50 -5.69
CA GLU A 331 5.50 -18.12 -4.51
C GLU A 331 5.66 -17.07 -3.41
N LEU A 332 4.85 -17.17 -2.34
CA LEU A 332 4.92 -16.31 -1.17
C LEU A 332 5.84 -16.92 -0.12
N LEU A 333 6.82 -16.15 0.29
CA LEU A 333 7.75 -16.48 1.37
C LEU A 333 7.64 -15.41 2.44
N LEU A 334 7.50 -15.79 3.70
CA LEU A 334 7.57 -14.86 4.84
C LEU A 334 8.78 -15.19 5.69
N PHE A 335 9.57 -14.19 6.02
CA PHE A 335 10.77 -14.33 6.83
C PHE A 335 10.68 -13.48 8.09
N ASP A 336 11.18 -14.03 9.18
CA ASP A 336 11.54 -13.29 10.38
C ASP A 336 12.94 -12.71 10.19
N VAL A 337 13.07 -11.41 10.33
CA VAL A 337 14.32 -10.69 10.02
C VAL A 337 15.40 -10.96 11.08
N ALA A 338 15.01 -10.99 12.36
CA ALA A 338 15.94 -11.15 13.47
C ALA A 338 16.63 -12.53 13.44
N THR A 339 15.88 -13.57 13.13
CA THR A 339 16.40 -14.95 13.09
C THR A 339 16.86 -15.38 11.69
N GLY A 340 16.39 -14.70 10.63
CA GLY A 340 16.55 -15.11 9.23
C GLY A 340 15.80 -16.38 8.88
N ARG A 341 14.87 -16.81 9.73
CA ARG A 341 14.08 -18.04 9.54
C ARG A 341 12.90 -17.76 8.62
N ARG A 342 12.66 -18.65 7.67
CA ARG A 342 11.43 -18.65 6.89
C ARG A 342 10.27 -19.16 7.74
N LEU A 343 9.24 -18.32 7.92
CA LEU A 343 8.05 -18.63 8.72
C LEU A 343 6.98 -19.33 7.88
N LEU A 344 6.89 -18.96 6.60
CA LEU A 344 5.86 -19.45 5.70
C LEU A 344 6.42 -19.62 4.28
N ARG A 345 5.89 -20.63 3.59
CA ARG A 345 5.95 -20.79 2.14
C ARG A 345 4.57 -21.12 1.63
N GLY A 346 4.06 -20.30 0.70
CA GLY A 346 2.82 -20.52 -0.02
C GLY A 346 3.08 -20.50 -1.53
N ALA A 347 2.32 -21.25 -2.28
CA ALA A 347 2.40 -21.25 -3.74
C ALA A 347 0.99 -21.21 -4.34
N GLY A 348 0.86 -20.57 -5.48
CA GLY A 348 -0.38 -20.48 -6.25
C GLY A 348 -0.10 -20.17 -7.71
N GLU A 349 -1.08 -20.35 -8.54
CA GLU A 349 -1.07 -19.98 -9.96
C GLU A 349 -2.23 -19.03 -10.23
N ALA A 350 -2.01 -18.02 -11.05
CA ALA A 350 -3.03 -17.05 -11.43
C ALA A 350 -2.86 -16.60 -12.87
N SER A 351 -3.99 -16.37 -13.57
CA SER A 351 -3.95 -15.79 -14.90
C SER A 351 -3.63 -14.29 -14.83
N THR A 352 -2.86 -13.81 -15.79
CA THR A 352 -2.59 -12.37 -15.93
C THR A 352 -3.76 -11.60 -16.53
N ASP A 353 -4.82 -12.31 -16.99
CA ASP A 353 -5.99 -11.71 -17.63
C ASP A 353 -6.98 -11.12 -16.62
N GLY A 354 -7.45 -9.92 -16.92
CA GLY A 354 -8.46 -9.23 -16.12
C GLY A 354 -8.09 -9.11 -14.64
N ASN A 355 -9.01 -9.47 -13.73
CA ASN A 355 -8.83 -9.40 -12.27
C ASN A 355 -8.41 -10.75 -11.66
N ALA A 356 -8.10 -11.77 -12.47
CA ALA A 356 -7.76 -13.10 -11.97
C ALA A 356 -6.45 -13.09 -11.18
N LEU A 357 -5.50 -12.25 -11.61
CA LEU A 357 -4.23 -12.07 -10.91
C LEU A 357 -4.44 -11.54 -9.50
N GLU A 358 -5.21 -10.46 -9.37
CA GLU A 358 -5.51 -9.81 -8.09
C GLU A 358 -6.23 -10.76 -7.12
N LEU A 359 -7.20 -11.51 -7.62
CA LEU A 359 -7.92 -12.53 -6.83
C LEU A 359 -7.00 -13.68 -6.40
N GLY A 360 -6.07 -14.09 -7.26
CA GLY A 360 -5.06 -15.10 -6.93
C GLY A 360 -4.13 -14.62 -5.83
N VAL A 361 -3.63 -13.40 -5.94
CA VAL A 361 -2.78 -12.77 -4.92
C VAL A 361 -3.53 -12.57 -3.60
N GLN A 362 -4.78 -12.11 -3.64
CA GLN A 362 -5.59 -11.93 -2.45
C GLN A 362 -5.77 -13.24 -1.68
N ARG A 363 -6.08 -14.35 -2.38
CA ARG A 363 -6.18 -15.67 -1.74
C ARG A 363 -4.86 -16.13 -1.13
N LEU A 364 -3.75 -15.93 -1.85
CA LEU A 364 -2.42 -16.30 -1.39
C LEU A 364 -2.01 -15.52 -0.13
N VAL A 365 -2.26 -14.21 -0.10
CA VAL A 365 -1.91 -13.35 1.04
C VAL A 365 -2.83 -13.58 2.23
N ALA A 366 -4.15 -13.60 2.02
CA ALA A 366 -5.11 -13.77 3.10
C ALA A 366 -4.96 -15.13 3.79
N GLY A 367 -4.79 -16.22 3.01
CA GLY A 367 -4.63 -17.56 3.58
C GLY A 367 -3.25 -17.81 4.16
N GLY A 368 -2.20 -17.43 3.42
CA GLY A 368 -0.83 -17.75 3.75
C GLY A 368 -0.22 -16.81 4.79
N LEU A 369 -0.22 -15.50 4.50
CA LEU A 369 0.49 -14.53 5.33
C LEU A 369 -0.15 -14.39 6.71
N GLU A 370 -1.47 -14.38 6.78
CA GLU A 370 -2.21 -14.34 8.04
C GLU A 370 -1.86 -15.54 8.93
N ALA A 371 -1.80 -16.75 8.37
CA ALA A 371 -1.41 -17.95 9.10
C ALA A 371 0.03 -17.86 9.64
N GLY A 372 0.97 -17.39 8.81
CA GLY A 372 2.37 -17.22 9.21
C GLY A 372 2.58 -16.18 10.32
N LEU A 373 1.86 -15.06 10.26
CA LEU A 373 1.92 -14.02 11.29
C LEU A 373 1.29 -14.50 12.61
N ARG A 374 0.18 -15.24 12.58
CA ARG A 374 -0.46 -15.79 13.78
C ARG A 374 0.42 -16.81 14.49
N VAL A 375 1.07 -17.71 13.74
CA VAL A 375 2.00 -18.71 14.31
C VAL A 375 3.11 -18.01 15.08
N GLN A 376 3.67 -16.94 14.52
CA GLN A 376 4.74 -16.20 15.22
C GLN A 376 4.23 -15.51 16.48
N GLN A 377 3.09 -14.85 16.45
CA GLN A 377 2.53 -14.18 17.63
C GLN A 377 2.25 -15.17 18.78
N THR A 378 1.84 -16.39 18.44
CA THR A 378 1.64 -17.44 19.44
C THR A 378 2.97 -17.89 20.04
N ALA A 379 4.01 -18.09 19.22
CA ALA A 379 5.34 -18.46 19.69
C ALA A 379 5.96 -17.37 20.57
N ASP A 380 5.85 -16.09 20.16
CA ASP A 380 6.38 -14.97 20.94
C ASP A 380 5.66 -14.78 22.28
N ARG A 381 4.38 -15.18 22.39
CA ARG A 381 3.63 -15.20 23.66
C ARG A 381 4.02 -16.36 24.58
N GLU A 382 4.36 -17.52 24.02
CA GLU A 382 4.83 -18.68 24.80
C GLU A 382 6.24 -18.48 25.36
N ASP A 383 7.09 -17.69 24.68
CA ASP A 383 8.44 -17.37 25.11
C ASP A 383 8.52 -16.26 26.18
N ILE A 384 7.41 -15.61 26.53
CA ILE A 384 7.38 -14.73 27.71
C ILE A 384 7.44 -15.64 28.94
N PRO A 385 8.55 -15.64 29.72
CA PRO A 385 8.63 -16.49 30.89
C PRO A 385 7.48 -16.12 31.82
N ALA A 386 6.59 -17.07 32.05
CA ALA A 386 5.51 -16.89 32.99
C ALA A 386 6.11 -16.32 34.28
N ARG A 387 5.74 -15.10 34.62
CA ARG A 387 6.12 -14.50 35.91
C ARG A 387 5.71 -15.51 36.96
N ARG A 388 6.68 -16.21 37.53
CA ARG A 388 6.42 -17.09 38.65
C ARG A 388 6.02 -16.20 39.81
N ASP A 389 4.72 -16.03 39.96
CA ASP A 389 4.18 -15.52 41.21
C ASP A 389 4.70 -16.46 42.31
N PRO A 390 5.18 -15.94 43.42
CA PRO A 390 5.66 -16.79 44.51
C PRO A 390 4.54 -17.75 44.89
N ILE A 391 4.88 -19.05 44.91
CA ILE A 391 3.98 -20.12 45.32
C ILE A 391 3.50 -19.77 46.71
N VAL A 392 2.33 -19.16 46.84
CA VAL A 392 1.58 -19.07 48.08
C VAL A 392 1.03 -20.48 48.29
N THR A 393 1.64 -21.21 49.19
CA THR A 393 1.13 -22.50 49.68
C THR A 393 -0.26 -22.25 50.28
N PRO A 394 -1.37 -22.78 49.70
CA PRO A 394 -2.67 -22.63 50.32
C PRO A 394 -2.72 -23.45 51.59
N GLU A 395 -3.09 -22.86 52.71
CA GLU A 395 -3.52 -23.56 53.91
C GLU A 395 -4.69 -24.50 53.58
N PRO A 396 -4.75 -25.69 54.15
CA PRO A 396 -5.82 -26.65 53.89
C PRO A 396 -7.14 -26.14 54.50
N THR A 397 -8.10 -25.79 53.62
CA THR A 397 -9.49 -25.53 54.00
C THR A 397 -10.27 -26.85 54.07
N PRO A 398 -11.16 -27.01 55.07
CA PRO A 398 -11.83 -28.30 55.33
C PRO A 398 -12.89 -28.62 54.22
N GLU A 399 -13.01 -29.92 53.99
CA GLU A 399 -13.98 -30.57 53.08
C GLU A 399 -15.43 -30.21 53.41
N GLY A 400 -16.17 -29.78 52.40
CA GLY A 400 -17.60 -29.58 52.50
C GLY A 400 -18.33 -29.52 51.17
N GLY A 401 -18.96 -30.60 50.74
CA GLY A 401 -20.15 -30.63 49.94
C GLY A 401 -20.00 -30.71 48.41
N GLY A 402 -20.18 -31.90 47.85
CA GLY A 402 -20.27 -32.18 46.41
C GLY A 402 -21.39 -31.46 45.71
N GLY A 403 -21.01 -30.59 44.76
CA GLY A 403 -21.89 -30.03 43.76
C GLY A 403 -21.30 -30.28 42.36
N SER A 404 -22.04 -31.04 41.56
CA SER A 404 -21.65 -31.37 40.18
C SER A 404 -21.33 -30.12 39.39
N VAL A 405 -20.14 -30.07 38.75
CA VAL A 405 -19.68 -29.00 37.85
C VAL A 405 -20.59 -28.84 36.62
N LEU A 406 -21.38 -29.86 36.29
CA LEU A 406 -22.33 -29.89 35.17
C LEU A 406 -23.51 -28.92 35.30
N GLY A 407 -23.76 -28.37 36.50
CA GLY A 407 -24.81 -27.39 36.74
C GLY A 407 -24.42 -25.95 36.60
N LYS A 408 -23.14 -25.64 36.30
CA LYS A 408 -22.68 -24.25 36.16
C LYS A 408 -22.67 -23.78 34.72
N TRP A 409 -23.35 -22.71 34.43
CA TRP A 409 -23.54 -22.15 33.09
C TRP A 409 -22.23 -21.88 32.31
N TRP A 410 -21.15 -21.52 33.00
CA TRP A 410 -19.84 -21.29 32.39
C TRP A 410 -19.20 -22.55 31.83
N PHE A 411 -19.54 -23.75 32.35
CA PHE A 411 -19.07 -25.04 31.82
C PHE A 411 -19.58 -25.27 30.40
N TRP A 412 -20.85 -24.93 30.13
CA TRP A 412 -21.45 -25.09 28.82
C TRP A 412 -20.98 -24.04 27.80
N THR A 413 -20.58 -22.84 28.24
CA THR A 413 -19.94 -21.85 27.36
C THR A 413 -18.52 -22.27 26.95
N ALA A 414 -17.76 -22.91 27.81
CA ALA A 414 -16.44 -23.44 27.48
C ALA A 414 -16.53 -24.65 26.53
N VAL A 415 -17.48 -25.57 26.73
CA VAL A 415 -17.71 -26.72 25.85
C VAL A 415 -18.33 -26.30 24.53
N GLY A 416 -19.26 -25.34 24.53
CA GLY A 416 -19.89 -24.81 23.31
C GLY A 416 -18.89 -24.05 22.42
N GLY A 417 -17.96 -23.30 23.00
CA GLY A 417 -16.91 -22.59 22.28
C GLY A 417 -15.98 -23.53 21.50
N VAL A 418 -15.59 -24.65 22.11
CA VAL A 418 -14.71 -25.65 21.46
C VAL A 418 -15.43 -26.37 20.31
N VAL A 419 -16.74 -26.63 20.44
CA VAL A 419 -17.53 -27.27 19.36
C VAL A 419 -17.73 -26.35 18.16
N VAL A 420 -17.92 -25.05 18.38
CA VAL A 420 -18.08 -24.07 17.28
C VAL A 420 -16.77 -23.89 16.52
N ILE A 421 -15.65 -23.82 17.20
CA ILE A 421 -14.32 -23.70 16.54
C ILE A 421 -13.99 -25.01 15.79
N GLY A 422 -14.28 -26.17 16.38
CA GLY A 422 -14.06 -27.47 15.73
C GLY A 422 -14.92 -27.68 14.49
N THR A 423 -16.18 -27.23 14.48
CA THR A 423 -17.08 -27.36 13.32
C THR A 423 -16.74 -26.42 12.19
N VAL A 424 -16.30 -25.21 12.46
CA VAL A 424 -15.87 -24.26 11.41
C VAL A 424 -14.61 -24.78 10.72
N VAL A 425 -13.63 -25.31 11.46
CA VAL A 425 -12.45 -25.94 10.87
C VAL A 425 -12.79 -27.20 10.07
N ALA A 426 -13.72 -28.01 10.53
CA ALA A 426 -14.16 -29.20 9.80
C ALA A 426 -14.97 -28.88 8.53
N ILE A 427 -15.77 -27.81 8.51
CA ILE A 427 -16.53 -27.38 7.32
C ILE A 427 -15.58 -26.78 6.27
N VAL A 428 -14.56 -26.01 6.67
CA VAL A 428 -13.56 -25.47 5.75
C VAL A 428 -12.68 -26.58 5.15
N LEU A 429 -12.39 -27.65 5.92
CA LEU A 429 -11.63 -28.80 5.42
C LEU A 429 -12.47 -29.77 4.58
N ALA A 430 -13.78 -29.80 4.78
CA ALA A 430 -14.69 -30.71 4.04
C ALA A 430 -15.26 -30.11 2.74
N SER A 431 -15.24 -28.77 2.57
CA SER A 431 -15.74 -28.09 1.38
C SER A 431 -14.67 -27.75 0.33
N GLY A 432 -13.41 -27.90 0.65
CA GLY A 432 -12.29 -27.72 -0.29
C GLY A 432 -11.59 -29.06 -0.52
N GLY A 433 -11.70 -29.61 -1.75
CA GLY A 433 -10.93 -30.78 -2.19
C GLY A 433 -9.43 -30.46 -2.27
N GLY A 434 -8.83 -30.20 -1.11
CA GLY A 434 -7.40 -29.90 -0.98
C GLY A 434 -6.62 -31.11 -0.47
N THR A 435 -5.53 -31.41 -1.12
CA THR A 435 -4.51 -32.39 -0.73
C THR A 435 -3.97 -32.17 0.68
N PRO A 436 -3.57 -33.21 1.40
CA PRO A 436 -3.19 -33.12 2.81
C PRO A 436 -1.96 -32.24 3.03
N LEU A 437 -1.99 -31.49 4.13
CA LEU A 437 -0.90 -30.68 4.64
C LEU A 437 0.39 -31.51 4.79
N GLY A 438 1.40 -31.19 3.99
CA GLY A 438 2.75 -31.74 4.14
C GLY A 438 3.56 -30.89 5.13
N GLN A 439 4.19 -31.53 6.08
CA GLN A 439 5.19 -30.88 6.94
C GLN A 439 6.59 -31.07 6.35
N ASP A 440 7.32 -29.99 6.17
CA ASP A 440 8.75 -30.00 5.87
C ASP A 440 9.53 -30.37 7.17
N PRO A 441 10.69 -31.06 7.08
CA PRO A 441 11.51 -31.41 8.25
C PRO A 441 11.94 -30.22 9.13
N GLY A 442 11.75 -28.99 8.66
CA GLY A 442 12.00 -27.74 9.41
C GLY A 442 10.81 -27.19 10.21
N GLY A 443 9.68 -27.90 10.30
CA GLY A 443 8.49 -27.44 11.04
C GLY A 443 7.71 -26.28 10.39
N GLN A 444 7.81 -26.13 9.07
CA GLN A 444 7.12 -25.09 8.31
C GLN A 444 5.82 -25.62 7.68
N VAL A 445 4.78 -24.79 7.62
CA VAL A 445 3.51 -25.13 6.97
C VAL A 445 3.61 -24.77 5.47
N ILE A 446 3.39 -25.77 4.60
CA ILE A 446 3.30 -25.57 3.15
C ILE A 446 1.83 -25.56 2.78
N LEU A 447 1.36 -24.44 2.21
CA LEU A 447 0.00 -24.27 1.69
C LEU A 447 0.07 -24.22 0.15
N GLN A 448 -0.70 -25.10 -0.52
CA GLN A 448 -0.97 -25.03 -1.96
C GLN A 448 -2.42 -24.61 -2.16
N PHE A 449 -2.64 -23.62 -3.04
CA PHE A 449 -3.96 -23.04 -3.31
C PHE A 449 -4.36 -23.28 -4.76
#